data_57fb849abfab5b722d3b777abbc1adc7
#
_entry.id   57fb849abfab5b722d3b777abbc1adc7
#
_cell.length_a   1.000
_cell.length_b   1.000
_cell.length_c   1.000
_cell.angle_alpha   90.00
_cell.angle_beta   90.00
_cell.angle_gamma   90.00
#
_symmetry.space_group_name_H-M   'P 1'
#
loop_
_entity.id
_entity.type
_entity.pdbx_description
1 polymer ?
#
loop_
_entity_poly.entity_id
_entity_poly.type
_entity_poly.pdbx_seq_one_letter_code
_entity_poly.pdbx_strand_id
1 'polypeptide(L)'
;MSKTKTPTAIEKREQNGKALEPFALDNLKEKLPLVLSPDPNLPPSPKSRYRSTYRYLGCDDLNEETIEVFSPFEISVRLFDYSPLEPLLAVHIYVDSAKGQVPFHPVGMYLLSLYRRERNLSRHEVLRILGHPEEGRVLRRCAGFGQSEQAGDDLPGESGLRHFEKQLTPELQQEINALQVDILYQAGLLPTKPDAEEDTKATLSFDGMLHQARSRLRCSSVKDSCYQAAPRPCPAKEKGKQGCDCLDDECAEACRYTTARDPEARFVVYTGNNKRAETSPNTPVQTRNQRSRASRMVYGYYSYAGQLLDDELATYWVLPAAFGPATCGDPALFPDNLAYLQRRFPWLRIGEVLADAGACEQTCLDAIWEAGALRMVDICAHESDKDPDIRLARGYDEKGHPLCPFGYVLHANGHDYGRRRTKWRCAKCCQRDSEKPIPTCDYLKADYKHGYTTTVGRAHSDGSVRLAREIPYGSPAWEERYGRRNSAESRNGCLERLGLKRMPVHGLTSCHVTVLQGDFVANQRTLVRLIREATALG
;
A
#
# COMPACT_ATOMS: atom_id res chain seq x y z
N MET A 1 -24.42 -28.52 4.02
CA MET A 1 -23.24 -27.80 3.47
C MET A 1 -22.96 -28.36 2.10
N SER A 2 -23.34 -27.61 1.06
CA SER A 2 -23.01 -27.94 -0.33
C SER A 2 -21.51 -27.78 -0.50
N LYS A 3 -20.82 -28.85 -0.89
CA LYS A 3 -19.42 -28.79 -1.32
C LYS A 3 -19.38 -27.97 -2.60
N THR A 4 -18.92 -26.72 -2.55
CA THR A 4 -18.59 -25.96 -3.75
C THR A 4 -17.56 -26.75 -4.54
N LYS A 5 -17.94 -27.19 -5.74
CA LYS A 5 -17.04 -27.90 -6.66
C LYS A 5 -15.92 -26.92 -7.01
N THR A 6 -14.68 -27.34 -6.85
CA THR A 6 -13.53 -26.62 -7.36
C THR A 6 -13.69 -26.49 -8.90
N PRO A 7 -13.67 -25.28 -9.48
CA PRO A 7 -13.88 -25.10 -10.91
C PRO A 7 -12.81 -25.83 -11.72
N THR A 8 -13.21 -26.40 -12.83
CA THR A 8 -12.29 -27.07 -13.77
C THR A 8 -11.33 -26.05 -14.40
N ALA A 9 -10.24 -26.53 -15.00
CA ALA A 9 -9.28 -25.66 -15.68
C ALA A 9 -9.94 -24.88 -16.84
N ILE A 10 -10.97 -25.44 -17.50
CA ILE A 10 -11.74 -24.80 -18.57
C ILE A 10 -12.61 -23.67 -17.99
N GLU A 11 -13.37 -23.96 -16.92
CA GLU A 11 -14.20 -22.94 -16.24
C GLU A 11 -13.37 -21.77 -15.70
N LYS A 12 -12.17 -22.03 -15.17
CA LYS A 12 -11.22 -20.98 -14.76
C LYS A 12 -10.73 -20.13 -15.93
N ARG A 13 -10.50 -20.76 -17.09
CA ARG A 13 -10.06 -20.06 -18.30
C ARG A 13 -11.16 -19.18 -18.88
N GLU A 14 -12.41 -19.65 -18.87
CA GLU A 14 -13.58 -18.88 -19.27
C GLU A 14 -13.90 -17.72 -18.30
N GLN A 15 -13.76 -17.94 -16.98
CA GLN A 15 -13.91 -16.90 -15.98
C GLN A 15 -12.82 -15.83 -16.13
N ASN A 16 -11.56 -16.22 -16.31
CA ASN A 16 -10.47 -15.28 -16.56
C ASN A 16 -10.66 -14.52 -17.87
N GLY A 17 -11.19 -15.16 -18.92
CA GLY A 17 -11.52 -14.51 -20.18
C GLY A 17 -12.53 -13.37 -20.01
N LYS A 18 -13.61 -13.59 -19.28
CA LYS A 18 -14.61 -12.55 -18.98
C LYS A 18 -14.06 -11.41 -18.13
N ALA A 19 -13.25 -11.72 -17.13
CA ALA A 19 -12.62 -10.71 -16.28
C ALA A 19 -11.60 -9.85 -17.03
N LEU A 20 -10.94 -10.40 -18.07
CA LEU A 20 -10.00 -9.70 -18.93
C LEU A 20 -10.66 -8.93 -20.09
N GLU A 21 -11.93 -9.19 -20.37
CA GLU A 21 -12.66 -8.53 -21.47
C GLU A 21 -12.55 -6.99 -21.47
N PRO A 22 -12.62 -6.27 -20.32
CA PRO A 22 -12.44 -4.82 -20.30
C PRO A 22 -11.05 -4.33 -20.76
N PHE A 23 -10.04 -5.23 -20.73
CA PHE A 23 -8.65 -4.95 -21.10
C PHE A 23 -8.34 -5.40 -22.54
N ALA A 24 -9.27 -6.07 -23.22
CA ALA A 24 -9.13 -6.38 -24.63
C ALA A 24 -9.01 -5.10 -25.45
N LEU A 25 -8.11 -5.09 -26.44
CA LEU A 25 -7.76 -3.87 -27.19
C LEU A 25 -8.98 -3.17 -27.80
N ASP A 26 -9.93 -3.90 -28.33
CA ASP A 26 -11.12 -3.32 -28.96
C ASP A 26 -12.02 -2.62 -27.94
N ASN A 27 -12.27 -3.24 -26.77
CA ASN A 27 -13.04 -2.63 -25.69
C ASN A 27 -12.29 -1.47 -25.03
N LEU A 28 -10.95 -1.57 -24.96
CA LEU A 28 -10.11 -0.53 -24.39
C LEU A 28 -10.06 0.70 -25.30
N LYS A 29 -9.98 0.53 -26.62
CA LYS A 29 -9.94 1.64 -27.60
C LYS A 29 -11.14 2.57 -27.50
N GLU A 30 -12.31 2.05 -27.13
CA GLU A 30 -13.52 2.88 -26.92
C GLU A 30 -13.38 3.83 -25.69
N LYS A 31 -12.47 3.52 -24.76
CA LYS A 31 -12.22 4.26 -23.51
C LYS A 31 -10.98 5.15 -23.57
N LEU A 32 -10.17 5.02 -24.63
CA LEU A 32 -8.93 5.78 -24.79
C LEU A 32 -9.18 7.14 -25.45
N PRO A 33 -8.34 8.14 -25.12
CA PRO A 33 -7.26 8.11 -24.13
C PRO A 33 -7.76 8.17 -22.69
N LEU A 34 -7.00 7.57 -21.75
CA LEU A 34 -7.19 7.75 -20.31
C LEU A 34 -6.64 9.13 -19.92
N VAL A 35 -7.52 10.12 -19.83
CA VAL A 35 -7.14 11.53 -19.67
C VAL A 35 -6.94 11.87 -18.19
N LEU A 36 -5.72 12.25 -17.80
CA LEU A 36 -5.40 12.68 -16.44
C LEU A 36 -5.84 14.13 -16.21
N SER A 37 -7.12 14.34 -15.94
CA SER A 37 -7.75 15.64 -15.82
C SER A 37 -7.77 16.13 -14.37
N PRO A 38 -6.93 17.13 -14.00
CA PRO A 38 -7.00 17.77 -12.69
C PRO A 38 -8.23 18.71 -12.60
N ASP A 39 -8.41 19.34 -11.43
CA ASP A 39 -9.46 20.34 -11.22
C ASP A 39 -9.47 21.39 -12.34
N PRO A 40 -10.59 21.61 -13.03
CA PRO A 40 -10.69 22.59 -14.11
C PRO A 40 -10.52 24.05 -13.65
N ASN A 41 -10.61 24.31 -12.35
CA ASN A 41 -10.44 25.63 -11.76
C ASN A 41 -8.98 25.99 -11.46
N LEU A 42 -8.02 25.14 -11.85
CA LEU A 42 -6.61 25.47 -11.69
C LEU A 42 -6.25 26.75 -12.47
N PRO A 43 -5.41 27.62 -11.89
CA PRO A 43 -4.92 28.80 -12.61
C PRO A 43 -4.12 28.35 -13.84
N PRO A 44 -4.14 29.15 -14.93
CA PRO A 44 -3.38 28.83 -16.11
C PRO A 44 -1.88 28.75 -15.79
N SER A 45 -1.14 28.04 -16.65
CA SER A 45 0.31 27.97 -16.52
C SER A 45 0.94 29.35 -16.37
N PRO A 46 1.86 29.56 -15.39
CA PRO A 46 2.57 30.82 -15.23
C PRO A 46 3.59 31.11 -16.38
N LYS A 47 3.77 30.15 -17.28
CA LYS A 47 4.67 30.27 -18.43
C LYS A 47 3.92 30.14 -19.75
N SER A 48 4.10 31.10 -20.61
CA SER A 48 3.52 31.12 -21.98
C SER A 48 4.40 30.42 -23.02
N ARG A 49 5.61 30.03 -22.64
CA ARG A 49 6.62 29.44 -23.55
C ARG A 49 7.46 28.37 -22.85
N TYR A 50 7.74 27.31 -23.59
CA TYR A 50 8.64 26.24 -23.18
C TYR A 50 9.70 25.98 -24.26
N ARG A 51 10.85 25.44 -23.87
CA ARG A 51 11.95 25.01 -24.78
C ARG A 51 11.65 23.70 -25.49
N SER A 52 10.67 22.94 -25.02
CA SER A 52 10.22 21.69 -25.62
C SER A 52 8.70 21.72 -25.78
N THR A 53 8.17 20.84 -26.63
CA THR A 53 6.74 20.76 -26.89
C THR A 53 6.28 19.32 -26.60
N TYR A 54 5.49 19.15 -25.54
CA TYR A 54 4.82 17.89 -25.31
C TYR A 54 3.54 17.83 -26.15
N ARG A 55 3.30 16.68 -26.75
CA ARG A 55 2.03 16.32 -27.42
C ARG A 55 1.71 14.88 -27.11
N TYR A 56 0.46 14.60 -26.80
CA TYR A 56 0.00 13.23 -26.65
C TYR A 56 0.22 12.47 -27.97
N LEU A 57 0.77 11.26 -27.87
CA LEU A 57 1.17 10.48 -29.04
C LEU A 57 0.01 9.81 -29.77
N GLY A 58 -1.16 9.73 -29.11
CA GLY A 58 -2.27 8.94 -29.60
C GLY A 58 -2.14 7.44 -29.29
N CYS A 59 -3.25 6.74 -29.41
CA CYS A 59 -3.36 5.31 -29.18
C CYS A 59 -3.55 4.50 -30.48
N ASP A 60 -3.59 5.14 -31.65
CA ASP A 60 -3.87 4.50 -32.94
C ASP A 60 -2.85 3.42 -33.32
N ASP A 61 -1.61 3.59 -32.85
CA ASP A 61 -0.53 2.63 -33.06
C ASP A 61 -0.64 1.39 -32.15
N LEU A 62 -1.58 1.35 -31.18
CA LEU A 62 -1.76 0.19 -30.30
C LEU A 62 -2.56 -0.90 -30.98
N ASN A 63 -1.88 -1.99 -31.28
CA ASN A 63 -2.43 -3.24 -31.81
C ASN A 63 -1.71 -4.44 -31.18
N GLU A 64 -2.10 -5.65 -31.52
CA GLU A 64 -1.54 -6.88 -30.96
C GLU A 64 -0.02 -6.95 -31.10
N GLU A 65 0.52 -6.63 -32.29
CA GLU A 65 1.97 -6.67 -32.53
C GLU A 65 2.72 -5.63 -31.72
N THR A 66 2.20 -4.40 -31.64
CA THR A 66 2.88 -3.30 -30.92
C THR A 66 2.81 -3.46 -29.41
N ILE A 67 1.74 -4.06 -28.87
CA ILE A 67 1.61 -4.38 -27.43
C ILE A 67 2.69 -5.38 -26.98
N GLU A 68 3.10 -6.31 -27.83
CA GLU A 68 4.19 -7.22 -27.51
C GLU A 68 5.57 -6.55 -27.56
N VAL A 69 5.78 -5.70 -28.56
CA VAL A 69 7.10 -5.11 -28.88
C VAL A 69 7.40 -3.87 -28.03
N PHE A 70 6.39 -3.00 -27.80
CA PHE A 70 6.60 -1.75 -27.07
C PHE A 70 6.96 -2.00 -25.60
N SER A 71 7.81 -1.15 -25.06
CA SER A 71 8.12 -1.16 -23.62
C SER A 71 6.86 -0.79 -22.80
N PRO A 72 6.75 -1.22 -21.53
CA PRO A 72 5.66 -0.81 -20.65
C PRO A 72 5.50 0.73 -20.56
N PHE A 73 6.59 1.47 -20.54
CA PHE A 73 6.57 2.93 -20.57
C PHE A 73 5.93 3.47 -21.86
N GLU A 74 6.33 2.93 -23.00
CA GLU A 74 5.80 3.38 -24.30
C GLU A 74 4.32 3.06 -24.45
N ILE A 75 3.87 1.90 -24.02
CA ILE A 75 2.44 1.56 -23.96
C ILE A 75 1.71 2.54 -23.03
N SER A 76 2.25 2.78 -21.85
CA SER A 76 1.64 3.67 -20.85
C SER A 76 1.44 5.10 -21.37
N VAL A 77 2.43 5.69 -22.03
CA VAL A 77 2.31 7.07 -22.59
C VAL A 77 1.37 7.18 -23.78
N ARG A 78 0.96 6.04 -24.36
CA ARG A 78 -0.08 5.98 -25.41
C ARG A 78 -1.47 5.73 -24.84
N LEU A 79 -1.55 5.05 -23.67
CA LEU A 79 -2.81 4.83 -22.99
C LEU A 79 -3.27 6.10 -22.25
N PHE A 80 -2.34 6.79 -21.58
CA PHE A 80 -2.64 7.97 -20.78
C PHE A 80 -2.31 9.27 -21.51
N ASP A 81 -3.27 10.19 -21.57
CA ASP A 81 -3.01 11.58 -21.94
C ASP A 81 -2.62 12.39 -20.71
N TYR A 82 -1.35 12.81 -20.70
CA TYR A 82 -0.75 13.63 -19.65
C TYR A 82 -0.88 15.13 -19.91
N SER A 83 -1.40 15.55 -21.08
CA SER A 83 -1.48 16.98 -21.47
C SER A 83 -2.19 17.83 -20.42
N PRO A 84 -3.31 17.38 -19.81
CA PRO A 84 -4.02 18.20 -18.82
C PRO A 84 -3.26 18.39 -17.50
N LEU A 85 -2.18 17.66 -17.25
CA LEU A 85 -1.32 17.89 -16.08
C LEU A 85 -0.45 19.15 -16.20
N GLU A 86 -0.36 19.78 -17.40
CA GLU A 86 0.49 20.94 -17.59
C GLU A 86 0.20 22.07 -16.58
N PRO A 87 -1.03 22.59 -16.43
CA PRO A 87 -1.29 23.66 -15.47
C PRO A 87 -1.00 23.24 -14.03
N LEU A 88 -1.37 22.01 -13.64
CA LEU A 88 -1.09 21.49 -12.31
C LEU A 88 0.42 21.47 -12.00
N LEU A 89 1.21 20.89 -12.89
CA LEU A 89 2.66 20.84 -12.75
C LEU A 89 3.30 22.22 -12.82
N ALA A 90 2.87 23.07 -13.76
CA ALA A 90 3.47 24.38 -13.98
C ALA A 90 3.27 25.33 -12.81
N VAL A 91 2.08 25.37 -12.21
CA VAL A 91 1.78 26.20 -11.04
C VAL A 91 2.64 25.82 -9.83
N HIS A 92 2.86 24.52 -9.61
CA HIS A 92 3.65 24.06 -8.48
C HIS A 92 5.16 24.15 -8.69
N ILE A 93 5.64 24.09 -9.95
CA ILE A 93 7.07 23.96 -10.26
C ILE A 93 7.69 25.26 -10.75
N TYR A 94 6.94 26.07 -11.51
CA TYR A 94 7.47 27.26 -12.14
C TYR A 94 7.01 28.55 -11.45
N VAL A 95 7.99 29.38 -11.14
CA VAL A 95 7.73 30.70 -10.58
C VAL A 95 7.28 31.64 -11.71
N ASP A 96 6.25 32.45 -11.47
CA ASP A 96 5.86 33.52 -12.37
C ASP A 96 6.91 34.63 -12.35
N SER A 97 7.88 34.53 -13.24
CA SER A 97 8.99 35.48 -13.40
C SER A 97 9.33 35.62 -14.86
N ALA A 98 9.36 36.86 -15.32
CA ALA A 98 9.84 37.22 -16.66
C ALA A 98 11.36 37.04 -16.80
N LYS A 99 12.09 36.91 -15.67
CA LYS A 99 13.54 36.73 -15.64
C LYS A 99 13.91 35.26 -15.58
N GLY A 100 14.96 34.87 -16.29
CA GLY A 100 15.52 33.55 -16.26
C GLY A 100 15.42 32.81 -17.59
N GLN A 101 15.99 31.60 -17.62
CA GLN A 101 15.96 30.72 -18.79
C GLN A 101 14.55 30.16 -19.00
N VAL A 102 14.08 30.12 -20.25
CA VAL A 102 12.80 29.48 -20.60
C VAL A 102 12.85 27.99 -20.14
N PRO A 103 11.87 27.51 -19.36
CA PRO A 103 11.90 26.16 -18.87
C PRO A 103 11.50 25.15 -19.95
N PHE A 104 11.79 23.88 -19.71
CA PHE A 104 11.23 22.77 -20.48
C PHE A 104 9.76 22.57 -20.16
N HIS A 105 9.02 21.93 -21.08
CA HIS A 105 7.62 21.59 -20.86
C HIS A 105 7.47 20.68 -19.60
N PRO A 106 6.59 21.03 -18.63
CA PRO A 106 6.56 20.35 -17.34
C PRO A 106 6.14 18.88 -17.46
N VAL A 107 5.21 18.54 -18.37
CA VAL A 107 4.80 17.17 -18.64
C VAL A 107 5.97 16.34 -19.19
N GLY A 108 6.75 16.91 -20.12
CA GLY A 108 7.94 16.22 -20.66
C GLY A 108 8.97 15.91 -19.57
N MET A 109 9.22 16.88 -18.67
CA MET A 109 10.10 16.68 -17.51
C MET A 109 9.56 15.64 -16.53
N TYR A 110 8.25 15.61 -16.31
CA TYR A 110 7.58 14.62 -15.48
C TYR A 110 7.73 13.20 -16.06
N LEU A 111 7.46 13.02 -17.36
CA LEU A 111 7.63 11.75 -18.05
C LEU A 111 9.08 11.28 -18.03
N LEU A 112 10.06 12.18 -18.16
CA LEU A 112 11.48 11.84 -18.01
C LEU A 112 11.79 11.34 -16.61
N SER A 113 11.20 11.94 -15.57
CA SER A 113 11.33 11.49 -14.18
C SER A 113 10.68 10.12 -13.97
N LEU A 114 9.48 9.87 -14.54
CA LEU A 114 8.81 8.57 -14.49
C LEU A 114 9.60 7.48 -15.22
N TYR A 115 10.11 7.73 -16.42
CA TYR A 115 10.95 6.78 -17.16
C TYR A 115 12.18 6.40 -16.34
N ARG A 116 12.85 7.39 -15.75
CA ARG A 116 13.98 7.16 -14.86
C ARG A 116 13.61 6.26 -13.70
N ARG A 117 12.42 6.45 -13.11
CA ARG A 117 11.90 5.64 -12.00
C ARG A 117 11.60 4.22 -12.44
N GLU A 118 10.89 4.06 -13.53
CA GLU A 118 10.51 2.75 -14.06
C GLU A 118 11.72 1.86 -14.36
N ARG A 119 12.80 2.46 -14.86
CA ARG A 119 14.05 1.77 -15.24
C ARG A 119 15.07 1.74 -14.12
N ASN A 120 14.78 2.31 -12.96
CA ASN A 120 15.71 2.47 -11.84
C ASN A 120 17.05 3.11 -12.24
N LEU A 121 17.02 4.16 -13.05
CA LEU A 121 18.19 4.85 -13.57
C LEU A 121 18.62 6.01 -12.67
N SER A 122 19.90 6.34 -12.67
CA SER A 122 20.40 7.61 -12.18
C SER A 122 20.02 8.77 -13.13
N ARG A 123 20.15 10.03 -12.68
CA ARG A 123 19.93 11.20 -13.56
C ARG A 123 20.92 11.21 -14.72
N HIS A 124 22.16 10.88 -14.46
CA HIS A 124 23.19 10.82 -15.50
C HIS A 124 22.85 9.76 -16.57
N GLU A 125 22.43 8.57 -16.17
CA GLU A 125 22.07 7.49 -17.11
C GLU A 125 20.88 7.85 -17.98
N VAL A 126 19.78 8.39 -17.39
CA VAL A 126 18.60 8.77 -18.19
C VAL A 126 18.93 9.88 -19.17
N LEU A 127 19.78 10.84 -18.80
CA LEU A 127 20.20 11.92 -19.70
C LEU A 127 21.16 11.43 -20.79
N ARG A 128 22.03 10.47 -20.47
CA ARG A 128 22.85 9.79 -21.47
C ARG A 128 21.97 9.07 -22.50
N ILE A 129 20.97 8.31 -22.05
CA ILE A 129 19.98 7.65 -22.94
C ILE A 129 19.26 8.71 -23.77
N LEU A 130 18.74 9.77 -23.15
CA LEU A 130 18.00 10.83 -23.83
C LEU A 130 18.84 11.50 -24.95
N GLY A 131 20.14 11.70 -24.70
CA GLY A 131 21.08 12.29 -25.68
C GLY A 131 21.55 11.31 -26.77
N HIS A 132 21.37 10.01 -26.60
CA HIS A 132 21.81 9.03 -27.60
C HIS A 132 20.82 9.01 -28.79
N PRO A 133 21.30 9.13 -30.05
CA PRO A 133 20.43 9.24 -31.24
C PRO A 133 19.41 8.10 -31.36
N GLU A 134 19.86 6.86 -31.25
CA GLU A 134 18.99 5.70 -31.43
C GLU A 134 18.29 5.29 -30.12
N GLU A 135 19.07 5.07 -29.05
CA GLU A 135 18.56 4.59 -27.75
C GLU A 135 17.53 5.56 -27.14
N GLY A 136 17.73 6.87 -27.31
CA GLY A 136 16.87 7.92 -26.78
C GLY A 136 15.71 8.34 -27.68
N ARG A 137 15.61 7.81 -28.91
CA ARG A 137 14.61 8.24 -29.88
C ARG A 137 13.18 8.11 -29.35
N VAL A 138 12.84 6.94 -28.79
CA VAL A 138 11.52 6.67 -28.21
C VAL A 138 11.26 7.61 -27.03
N LEU A 139 12.21 7.76 -26.11
CA LEU A 139 12.07 8.61 -24.94
C LEU A 139 11.88 10.09 -25.33
N ARG A 140 12.67 10.59 -26.29
CA ARG A 140 12.50 11.97 -26.82
C ARG A 140 11.12 12.18 -27.42
N ARG A 141 10.64 11.21 -28.22
CA ARG A 141 9.30 11.28 -28.81
C ARG A 141 8.21 11.29 -27.74
N CYS A 142 8.30 10.42 -26.73
CA CYS A 142 7.32 10.31 -25.65
C CYS A 142 7.28 11.56 -24.76
N ALA A 143 8.43 12.15 -24.48
CA ALA A 143 8.56 13.30 -23.57
C ALA A 143 8.58 14.66 -24.28
N GLY A 144 8.58 14.69 -25.62
CA GLY A 144 8.52 15.91 -26.42
C GLY A 144 9.84 16.69 -26.47
N PHE A 145 10.99 16.01 -26.38
CA PHE A 145 12.31 16.62 -26.48
C PHE A 145 12.90 16.46 -27.90
N GLY A 146 13.74 17.42 -28.33
CA GLY A 146 14.51 17.29 -29.57
C GLY A 146 13.68 17.17 -30.83
N GLN A 147 12.48 17.76 -30.88
CA GLN A 147 11.56 17.71 -32.03
C GLN A 147 11.66 18.94 -32.96
N SER A 148 12.45 19.93 -32.60
CA SER A 148 12.62 21.15 -33.40
C SER A 148 13.86 21.04 -34.26
N GLU A 149 13.71 21.07 -35.58
CA GLU A 149 14.81 21.11 -36.54
C GLU A 149 15.61 22.43 -36.47
N GLN A 150 15.04 23.49 -35.85
CA GLN A 150 15.63 24.83 -35.83
C GLN A 150 16.35 25.21 -34.55
N ALA A 151 16.08 24.54 -33.43
CA ALA A 151 16.82 24.73 -32.20
C ALA A 151 17.70 23.50 -32.04
N GLY A 152 19.00 23.63 -32.18
CA GLY A 152 19.93 22.53 -31.91
C GLY A 152 19.53 21.82 -30.63
N ASP A 153 19.39 20.50 -30.67
CA ASP A 153 18.84 19.55 -29.70
C ASP A 153 18.87 20.08 -28.26
N ASP A 154 17.87 20.88 -27.90
CA ASP A 154 17.78 21.47 -26.57
C ASP A 154 17.23 20.43 -25.62
N LEU A 155 18.14 19.66 -25.01
CA LEU A 155 17.82 18.61 -24.04
C LEU A 155 18.06 19.12 -22.61
N PRO A 156 17.25 18.65 -21.63
CA PRO A 156 17.46 19.02 -20.25
C PRO A 156 18.79 18.48 -19.71
N GLY A 157 19.52 19.34 -19.01
CA GLY A 157 20.72 18.93 -18.27
C GLY A 157 20.39 18.39 -16.87
N GLU A 158 21.40 17.85 -16.18
CA GLU A 158 21.25 17.27 -14.84
C GLU A 158 20.73 18.29 -13.81
N SER A 159 21.19 19.54 -13.89
CA SER A 159 20.72 20.62 -13.00
C SER A 159 19.23 20.92 -13.20
N GLY A 160 18.76 20.96 -14.45
CA GLY A 160 17.36 21.18 -14.78
C GLY A 160 16.46 20.04 -14.27
N LEU A 161 16.84 18.80 -14.53
CA LEU A 161 16.10 17.64 -14.04
C LEU A 161 16.10 17.55 -12.50
N ARG A 162 17.25 17.85 -11.88
CA ARG A 162 17.35 17.91 -10.41
C ARG A 162 16.46 19.01 -9.84
N HIS A 163 16.43 20.18 -10.45
CA HIS A 163 15.58 21.29 -10.02
C HIS A 163 14.12 20.92 -10.12
N PHE A 164 13.69 20.37 -11.27
CA PHE A 164 12.32 19.89 -11.48
C PHE A 164 11.90 18.88 -10.41
N GLU A 165 12.69 17.81 -10.22
CA GLU A 165 12.37 16.76 -9.24
C GLU A 165 12.32 17.26 -7.78
N LYS A 166 13.06 18.31 -7.44
CA LYS A 166 13.01 18.93 -6.11
C LYS A 166 11.73 19.74 -5.86
N GLN A 167 11.09 20.22 -6.90
CA GLN A 167 9.84 20.98 -6.80
C GLN A 167 8.61 20.07 -6.77
N LEU A 168 8.75 18.79 -7.11
CA LEU A 168 7.69 17.82 -6.90
C LEU A 168 7.47 17.62 -5.40
N THR A 169 6.26 17.94 -4.92
CA THR A 169 5.86 17.71 -3.53
C THR A 169 5.10 16.39 -3.40
N PRO A 170 5.04 15.82 -2.20
CA PRO A 170 4.21 14.64 -1.96
C PRO A 170 2.74 14.87 -2.31
N GLU A 171 2.18 16.03 -1.97
CA GLU A 171 0.79 16.39 -2.22
C GLU A 171 0.50 16.43 -3.73
N LEU A 172 1.39 17.05 -4.51
CA LEU A 172 1.28 17.10 -5.97
C LEU A 172 1.34 15.67 -6.56
N GLN A 173 2.28 14.86 -6.11
CA GLN A 173 2.41 13.50 -6.63
C GLN A 173 1.25 12.60 -6.15
N GLN A 174 0.74 12.78 -4.93
CA GLN A 174 -0.46 12.09 -4.46
C GLN A 174 -1.68 12.43 -5.32
N GLU A 175 -1.84 13.71 -5.70
CA GLU A 175 -2.94 14.10 -6.58
C GLU A 175 -2.79 13.45 -7.96
N ILE A 176 -1.59 13.43 -8.56
CA ILE A 176 -1.38 12.75 -9.84
C ILE A 176 -1.68 11.25 -9.74
N ASN A 177 -1.28 10.60 -8.64
CA ASN A 177 -1.61 9.20 -8.40
C ASN A 177 -3.13 9.00 -8.25
N ALA A 178 -3.81 9.93 -7.58
CA ALA A 178 -5.25 9.87 -7.41
C ALA A 178 -6.00 10.05 -8.74
N LEU A 179 -5.54 10.97 -9.61
CA LEU A 179 -6.08 11.12 -10.96
C LEU A 179 -5.93 9.84 -11.79
N GLN A 180 -4.81 9.12 -11.65
CA GLN A 180 -4.64 7.82 -12.30
C GLN A 180 -5.70 6.81 -11.83
N VAL A 181 -5.94 6.73 -10.52
CA VAL A 181 -6.94 5.82 -9.94
C VAL A 181 -8.36 6.22 -10.39
N ASP A 182 -8.68 7.52 -10.38
CA ASP A 182 -9.99 8.02 -10.82
C ASP A 182 -10.28 7.69 -12.29
N ILE A 183 -9.32 7.90 -13.18
CA ILE A 183 -9.55 7.59 -14.61
C ILE A 183 -9.67 6.09 -14.86
N LEU A 184 -8.93 5.26 -14.14
CA LEU A 184 -9.09 3.80 -14.20
C LEU A 184 -10.47 3.36 -13.70
N TYR A 185 -10.99 4.00 -12.64
CA TYR A 185 -12.35 3.79 -12.16
C TYR A 185 -13.38 4.20 -13.21
N GLN A 186 -13.29 5.41 -13.75
CA GLN A 186 -14.21 5.93 -14.77
C GLN A 186 -14.23 5.08 -16.04
N ALA A 187 -13.08 4.54 -16.41
CA ALA A 187 -12.96 3.61 -17.53
C ALA A 187 -13.48 2.18 -17.23
N GLY A 188 -13.94 1.90 -15.99
CA GLY A 188 -14.41 0.58 -15.59
C GLY A 188 -13.31 -0.49 -15.59
N LEU A 189 -12.05 -0.09 -15.32
CA LEU A 189 -10.87 -0.96 -15.29
C LEU A 189 -10.49 -1.40 -13.87
N LEU A 190 -11.19 -0.87 -12.85
CA LEU A 190 -11.03 -1.31 -11.47
C LEU A 190 -12.10 -2.34 -11.08
N PRO A 191 -11.89 -3.14 -10.02
CA PRO A 191 -12.88 -4.09 -9.54
C PRO A 191 -14.20 -3.41 -9.10
N THR A 192 -14.12 -2.16 -8.64
CA THR A 192 -15.28 -1.28 -8.41
C THR A 192 -15.57 -0.49 -9.67
N LYS A 193 -16.80 -0.58 -10.20
CA LYS A 193 -17.21 0.08 -11.46
C LYS A 193 -18.21 1.20 -11.17
N PRO A 194 -18.28 2.25 -12.05
CA PRO A 194 -19.22 3.36 -11.88
C PRO A 194 -20.69 2.96 -11.85
N ASP A 195 -21.03 1.91 -12.59
CA ASP A 195 -22.38 1.35 -12.74
C ASP A 195 -22.65 0.15 -11.82
N ALA A 196 -21.74 -0.12 -10.88
CA ALA A 196 -21.90 -1.22 -9.93
C ALA A 196 -23.11 -0.99 -9.01
N GLU A 197 -23.78 -2.08 -8.65
CA GLU A 197 -24.88 -2.04 -7.68
C GLU A 197 -24.45 -1.35 -6.38
N GLU A 198 -25.40 -0.70 -5.72
CA GLU A 198 -25.14 0.10 -4.52
C GLU A 198 -24.50 -0.68 -3.38
N ASP A 199 -24.70 -2.00 -3.36
CA ASP A 199 -24.13 -2.92 -2.36
C ASP A 199 -22.74 -3.45 -2.70
N THR A 200 -22.19 -3.15 -3.89
CA THR A 200 -20.84 -3.60 -4.29
C THR A 200 -19.78 -2.86 -3.49
N LYS A 201 -19.07 -3.60 -2.65
CA LYS A 201 -18.05 -3.06 -1.75
C LYS A 201 -16.67 -3.60 -2.09
N ALA A 202 -15.70 -2.71 -1.99
CA ALA A 202 -14.29 -3.01 -2.25
C ALA A 202 -13.62 -3.72 -1.08
N THR A 203 -12.64 -4.57 -1.39
CA THR A 203 -11.67 -5.09 -0.44
C THR A 203 -10.39 -4.27 -0.55
N LEU A 204 -9.97 -3.67 0.56
CA LEU A 204 -8.68 -3.01 0.67
C LEU A 204 -7.71 -3.89 1.47
N SER A 205 -6.52 -4.08 0.96
CA SER A 205 -5.41 -4.65 1.72
C SER A 205 -4.36 -3.60 1.99
N PHE A 206 -3.92 -3.51 3.25
CA PHE A 206 -2.87 -2.57 3.65
C PHE A 206 -1.60 -3.31 4.02
N ASP A 207 -0.48 -2.78 3.57
CA ASP A 207 0.83 -3.32 3.93
C ASP A 207 1.89 -2.23 3.95
N GLY A 208 2.88 -2.41 4.82
CA GLY A 208 3.96 -1.47 5.02
C GLY A 208 5.28 -1.94 4.45
N MET A 209 6.14 -0.99 4.08
CA MET A 209 7.48 -1.27 3.60
C MET A 209 8.51 -0.36 4.25
N LEU A 210 9.57 -0.98 4.80
CA LEU A 210 10.75 -0.26 5.26
C LEU A 210 11.68 0.05 4.09
N HIS A 211 12.06 1.32 3.99
CA HIS A 211 12.99 1.84 3.00
C HIS A 211 14.28 2.31 3.66
N GLN A 212 15.40 1.73 3.30
CA GLN A 212 16.69 2.18 3.78
C GLN A 212 17.01 3.57 3.20
N ALA A 213 17.39 4.52 4.05
CA ALA A 213 17.86 5.82 3.59
C ALA A 213 19.09 5.69 2.69
N ARG A 214 19.28 6.66 1.80
CA ARG A 214 20.49 6.72 0.96
C ARG A 214 21.74 6.97 1.79
N SER A 215 21.63 7.84 2.80
CA SER A 215 22.71 8.12 3.73
C SER A 215 22.98 6.95 4.64
N ARG A 216 24.25 6.78 4.99
CA ARG A 216 24.66 5.87 6.07
C ARG A 216 24.59 6.61 7.39
N LEU A 217 24.32 5.88 8.46
CA LEU A 217 24.47 6.40 9.81
C LEU A 217 25.88 7.00 10.01
N ARG A 218 25.98 8.08 10.78
CA ARG A 218 27.28 8.66 11.16
C ARG A 218 28.14 7.66 11.92
N CYS A 219 27.50 6.78 12.69
CA CYS A 219 28.15 5.70 13.40
C CYS A 219 27.75 4.38 12.74
N SER A 220 28.71 3.64 12.17
CA SER A 220 28.48 2.31 11.60
C SER A 220 28.32 1.21 12.65
N SER A 221 28.62 1.51 13.91
CA SER A 221 28.54 0.60 15.04
C SER A 221 27.53 1.12 16.08
N VAL A 222 26.56 0.29 16.41
CA VAL A 222 25.59 0.53 17.51
C VAL A 222 26.19 0.06 18.86
N LYS A 223 27.50 -0.14 18.92
CA LYS A 223 28.20 -0.54 20.15
C LYS A 223 28.20 0.60 21.18
N ASP A 224 28.16 0.26 22.43
CA ASP A 224 28.13 1.20 23.56
C ASP A 224 29.27 2.23 23.54
N SER A 225 30.44 1.86 22.99
CA SER A 225 31.55 2.79 22.80
C SER A 225 31.25 4.01 21.93
N CYS A 226 30.35 3.88 20.96
CA CYS A 226 29.91 5.02 20.15
C CYS A 226 28.95 5.97 20.90
N TYR A 227 28.34 5.49 21.95
CA TYR A 227 27.42 6.24 22.81
C TYR A 227 28.13 7.34 23.59
N GLN A 228 29.33 7.05 24.06
CA GLN A 228 30.12 7.98 24.87
C GLN A 228 30.55 9.24 24.10
N ALA A 229 30.56 9.17 22.78
CA ALA A 229 30.90 10.30 21.92
C ALA A 229 29.69 11.16 21.52
N ALA A 230 28.47 10.85 21.98
CA ALA A 230 27.29 11.65 21.69
C ALA A 230 27.30 12.94 22.53
N PRO A 231 26.89 14.09 21.97
CA PRO A 231 26.80 15.34 22.71
C PRO A 231 25.85 15.26 23.92
N ARG A 232 24.85 14.43 23.84
CA ARG A 232 23.91 14.09 24.93
C ARG A 232 23.49 12.62 24.84
N PRO A 233 23.03 12.00 25.95
CA PRO A 233 22.44 10.68 25.94
C PRO A 233 21.24 10.63 25.02
N CYS A 234 21.00 9.48 24.39
CA CYS A 234 19.80 9.28 23.58
C CYS A 234 18.61 8.91 24.49
N PRO A 235 17.54 9.73 24.59
CA PRO A 235 16.42 9.47 25.48
C PRO A 235 15.71 8.13 25.25
N ALA A 236 15.67 7.67 24.01
CA ALA A 236 15.09 6.37 23.68
C ALA A 236 15.90 5.21 24.30
N LYS A 237 17.23 5.35 24.31
CA LYS A 237 18.13 4.34 24.91
C LYS A 237 18.10 4.36 26.43
N GLU A 238 18.01 5.51 27.04
CA GLU A 238 17.86 5.64 28.50
C GLU A 238 16.60 4.93 28.99
N LYS A 239 15.54 4.90 28.18
CA LYS A 239 14.30 4.16 28.43
C LYS A 239 14.37 2.68 27.99
N GLY A 240 15.53 2.17 27.61
CA GLY A 240 15.70 0.79 27.16
C GLY A 240 15.12 0.47 25.76
N LYS A 241 14.66 1.47 25.01
CA LYS A 241 14.14 1.27 23.66
C LYS A 241 15.24 0.91 22.68
N GLN A 242 14.95 0.00 21.73
CA GLN A 242 15.88 -0.40 20.70
C GLN A 242 15.83 0.50 19.45
N GLY A 243 14.74 1.24 19.25
CA GLY A 243 14.55 2.21 18.17
C GLY A 243 14.65 3.65 18.62
N CYS A 244 14.73 4.58 17.67
CA CYS A 244 14.66 6.01 17.92
C CYS A 244 13.26 6.51 17.54
N ASP A 245 12.55 7.05 18.53
CA ASP A 245 11.22 7.65 18.37
C ASP A 245 11.21 9.17 18.67
N CYS A 246 12.39 9.78 18.70
CA CYS A 246 12.52 11.20 18.97
C CYS A 246 12.00 12.04 17.79
N LEU A 247 10.99 12.85 18.08
CA LEU A 247 10.47 13.91 17.19
C LEU A 247 11.04 15.29 17.55
N ASP A 248 11.89 15.36 18.57
CA ASP A 248 12.50 16.59 19.06
C ASP A 248 13.60 17.06 18.10
N ASP A 249 13.45 18.28 17.56
CA ASP A 249 14.35 18.88 16.60
C ASP A 249 15.78 19.02 17.13
N GLU A 250 15.96 19.40 18.40
CA GLU A 250 17.28 19.47 19.01
C GLU A 250 17.94 18.09 19.12
N CYS A 251 17.12 17.03 19.34
CA CYS A 251 17.61 15.67 19.32
C CYS A 251 18.05 15.26 17.92
N ALA A 252 17.29 15.64 16.89
CA ALA A 252 17.63 15.35 15.50
C ALA A 252 18.95 15.98 15.08
N GLU A 253 19.23 17.23 15.48
CA GLU A 253 20.49 17.93 15.18
C GLU A 253 21.70 17.34 15.89
N ALA A 254 21.56 17.04 17.18
CA ALA A 254 22.64 16.53 18.02
C ALA A 254 22.83 15.01 17.92
N CYS A 255 21.83 14.28 17.41
CA CYS A 255 21.82 12.83 17.38
C CYS A 255 22.80 12.26 16.36
N ARG A 256 23.71 11.40 16.81
CA ARG A 256 24.63 10.67 15.93
C ARG A 256 24.00 9.58 15.08
N TYR A 257 22.75 9.20 15.38
CA TYR A 257 21.97 8.25 14.58
C TYR A 257 21.22 8.92 13.43
N THR A 258 21.41 10.21 13.22
CA THR A 258 20.90 10.95 12.06
C THR A 258 22.05 11.45 11.21
N THR A 259 21.73 11.87 9.99
CA THR A 259 22.70 12.50 9.08
C THR A 259 22.14 13.84 8.59
N ALA A 260 23.03 14.78 8.26
CA ALA A 260 22.64 16.08 7.74
C ALA A 260 21.88 16.02 6.39
N ARG A 261 21.95 14.90 5.67
CA ARG A 261 21.28 14.73 4.37
C ARG A 261 19.94 14.02 4.47
N ASP A 262 19.72 13.24 5.54
CA ASP A 262 18.48 12.54 5.84
C ASP A 262 18.13 12.74 7.33
N PRO A 263 17.88 14.01 7.75
CA PRO A 263 17.68 14.33 9.18
C PRO A 263 16.38 13.73 9.74
N GLU A 264 15.38 13.51 8.88
CA GLU A 264 14.08 12.94 9.28
C GLU A 264 14.10 11.41 9.30
N ALA A 265 15.08 10.77 8.66
CA ALA A 265 15.20 9.30 8.73
C ALA A 265 15.44 8.85 10.18
N ARG A 266 14.87 7.72 10.56
CA ARG A 266 14.98 7.15 11.90
C ARG A 266 15.54 5.74 11.84
N PHE A 267 16.14 5.36 12.95
CA PHE A 267 16.71 4.04 13.15
C PHE A 267 15.69 3.13 13.80
N VAL A 268 15.46 1.98 13.22
CA VAL A 268 14.61 0.93 13.79
C VAL A 268 15.33 -0.41 13.76
N VAL A 269 15.14 -1.21 14.81
CA VAL A 269 15.54 -2.61 14.84
C VAL A 269 14.33 -3.45 14.46
N TYR A 270 14.38 -4.01 13.27
CA TYR A 270 13.34 -4.92 12.79
C TYR A 270 13.72 -6.36 13.13
N THR A 271 12.92 -6.98 13.97
CA THR A 271 13.04 -8.41 14.27
C THR A 271 12.04 -9.16 13.40
N GLY A 272 12.51 -9.70 12.29
CA GLY A 272 11.67 -10.51 11.41
C GLY A 272 11.25 -11.80 12.13
N ASN A 273 9.97 -11.97 12.36
CA ASN A 273 9.42 -13.26 12.74
C ASN A 273 9.42 -14.17 11.51
N ASN A 274 10.37 -15.10 11.48
CA ASN A 274 10.40 -16.10 10.42
C ASN A 274 9.38 -17.21 10.74
N LYS A 275 8.08 -16.92 10.54
CA LYS A 275 6.97 -17.87 10.80
C LYS A 275 7.19 -19.24 10.11
N ARG A 276 7.94 -19.26 8.97
CA ARG A 276 8.30 -20.53 8.30
C ARG A 276 9.21 -21.43 9.12
N ALA A 277 10.02 -20.89 10.03
CA ALA A 277 10.88 -21.70 10.90
C ALA A 277 10.09 -22.38 12.03
N GLU A 278 8.95 -21.80 12.43
CA GLU A 278 8.08 -22.34 13.49
C GLU A 278 7.17 -23.48 12.99
N THR A 279 6.88 -23.52 11.69
CA THR A 279 5.95 -24.48 11.10
C THR A 279 6.61 -25.77 10.59
N SER A 280 7.94 -25.87 10.59
CA SER A 280 8.60 -27.11 10.19
C SER A 280 8.65 -28.12 11.36
N PRO A 281 7.92 -29.24 11.30
CA PRO A 281 7.84 -30.19 12.40
C PRO A 281 9.19 -30.85 12.74
N ASN A 282 10.15 -30.81 11.81
CA ASN A 282 11.44 -31.47 11.93
C ASN A 282 12.58 -30.55 12.39
N THR A 283 12.31 -29.28 12.69
CA THR A 283 13.35 -28.32 13.12
C THR A 283 13.40 -28.27 14.65
N PRO A 284 14.55 -28.55 15.30
CA PRO A 284 14.68 -28.44 16.75
C PRO A 284 14.29 -27.05 17.26
N VAL A 285 13.60 -26.98 18.39
CA VAL A 285 13.06 -25.73 18.98
C VAL A 285 14.17 -24.66 19.17
N GLN A 286 15.38 -25.08 19.59
CA GLN A 286 16.52 -24.17 19.74
C GLN A 286 16.99 -23.55 18.43
N THR A 287 16.96 -24.31 17.34
CA THR A 287 17.34 -23.81 16.00
C THR A 287 16.25 -22.90 15.42
N ARG A 288 14.99 -23.13 15.75
CA ARG A 288 13.87 -22.24 15.40
C ARG A 288 14.03 -20.88 16.08
N ASN A 289 14.31 -20.84 17.37
CA ASN A 289 14.49 -19.59 18.13
C ASN A 289 15.74 -18.81 17.70
N GLN A 290 16.80 -19.45 17.26
CA GLN A 290 18.00 -18.80 16.76
C GLN A 290 17.79 -18.18 15.36
N ARG A 291 17.02 -18.83 14.49
CA ARG A 291 16.72 -18.31 13.14
C ARG A 291 15.67 -17.20 13.14
N SER A 292 14.74 -17.21 14.09
CA SER A 292 13.68 -16.18 14.22
C SER A 292 14.19 -14.83 14.74
N ARG A 293 15.43 -14.76 15.25
CA ARG A 293 16.00 -13.57 15.89
C ARG A 293 17.03 -12.81 15.06
N ALA A 294 17.09 -13.01 13.75
CA ALA A 294 17.92 -12.16 12.90
C ALA A 294 17.33 -10.74 12.86
N SER A 295 17.72 -9.93 13.83
CA SER A 295 17.35 -8.51 13.85
C SER A 295 18.10 -7.78 12.73
N ARG A 296 17.36 -7.03 11.91
CA ARG A 296 17.94 -6.11 10.94
C ARG A 296 17.82 -4.70 11.46
N MET A 297 18.92 -3.97 11.39
CA MET A 297 18.93 -2.55 11.70
C MET A 297 18.68 -1.78 10.40
N VAL A 298 17.65 -0.95 10.39
CA VAL A 298 17.29 -0.09 9.25
C VAL A 298 17.31 1.36 9.72
N TYR A 299 18.11 2.18 9.05
CA TYR A 299 18.04 3.62 9.14
C TYR A 299 17.32 4.12 7.89
N GLY A 300 16.17 4.72 8.04
CA GLY A 300 15.38 5.10 6.88
C GLY A 300 13.96 5.56 7.17
N TYR A 301 13.08 5.14 6.28
CA TYR A 301 11.70 5.58 6.19
C TYR A 301 10.74 4.39 6.12
N TYR A 302 9.47 4.66 6.29
CA TYR A 302 8.39 3.69 6.21
C TYR A 302 7.28 4.19 5.31
N SER A 303 6.83 3.38 4.34
CA SER A 303 5.64 3.65 3.54
C SER A 303 4.53 2.68 3.90
N TYR A 304 3.29 3.17 3.89
CA TYR A 304 2.11 2.37 4.18
C TYR A 304 1.04 2.66 3.14
N ALA A 305 0.59 1.67 2.41
CA ALA A 305 -0.33 1.87 1.30
C ALA A 305 -1.51 0.91 1.34
N GLY A 306 -2.68 1.44 1.03
CA GLY A 306 -3.85 0.66 0.67
C GLY A 306 -3.76 0.15 -0.76
N GLN A 307 -4.20 -1.07 -0.98
CA GLN A 307 -4.28 -1.71 -2.27
C GLN A 307 -5.72 -2.20 -2.47
N LEU A 308 -6.34 -1.78 -3.56
CA LEU A 308 -7.63 -2.26 -3.98
C LEU A 308 -7.44 -3.64 -4.64
N LEU A 309 -7.98 -4.68 -4.03
CA LEU A 309 -7.84 -6.05 -4.52
C LEU A 309 -8.87 -6.36 -5.60
N ASP A 310 -8.40 -7.02 -6.63
CA ASP A 310 -9.21 -7.61 -7.69
C ASP A 310 -9.08 -9.14 -7.60
N ASP A 311 -10.09 -9.77 -7.01
CA ASP A 311 -10.08 -11.21 -6.76
C ASP A 311 -10.29 -12.02 -8.05
N GLU A 312 -11.00 -11.46 -9.05
CA GLU A 312 -11.26 -12.12 -10.33
C GLU A 312 -9.98 -12.24 -11.15
N LEU A 313 -9.19 -11.17 -11.16
CA LEU A 313 -7.92 -11.11 -11.90
C LEU A 313 -6.70 -11.47 -11.05
N ALA A 314 -6.91 -11.82 -9.78
CA ALA A 314 -5.85 -12.09 -8.80
C ALA A 314 -4.76 -10.99 -8.81
N THR A 315 -5.17 -9.74 -8.87
CA THR A 315 -4.30 -8.58 -8.98
C THR A 315 -4.68 -7.50 -7.96
N TYR A 316 -3.97 -6.37 -7.99
CA TYR A 316 -4.18 -5.26 -7.09
C TYR A 316 -3.91 -3.92 -7.79
N TRP A 317 -4.53 -2.87 -7.27
CA TRP A 317 -4.30 -1.48 -7.69
C TRP A 317 -3.87 -0.66 -6.49
N VAL A 318 -2.73 0.02 -6.61
CA VAL A 318 -2.14 0.77 -5.50
C VAL A 318 -2.83 2.11 -5.37
N LEU A 319 -3.29 2.42 -4.17
CA LEU A 319 -3.80 3.73 -3.78
C LEU A 319 -2.65 4.59 -3.20
N PRO A 320 -2.78 5.94 -3.21
CA PRO A 320 -1.70 6.81 -2.72
C PRO A 320 -1.24 6.45 -1.31
N ALA A 321 0.08 6.23 -1.16
CA ALA A 321 0.69 5.80 0.09
C ALA A 321 0.89 6.95 1.07
N ALA A 322 0.77 6.66 2.38
CA ALA A 322 1.34 7.45 3.45
C ALA A 322 2.82 7.12 3.64
N PHE A 323 3.58 8.08 4.17
CA PHE A 323 5.02 7.94 4.31
C PHE A 323 5.54 8.70 5.53
N GLY A 324 6.51 8.11 6.22
CA GLY A 324 7.10 8.74 7.40
C GLY A 324 8.47 8.15 7.75
N PRO A 325 9.07 8.61 8.87
CA PRO A 325 10.26 7.99 9.43
C PRO A 325 10.06 6.49 9.70
N ALA A 326 11.14 5.70 9.69
CA ALA A 326 11.06 4.25 9.90
C ALA A 326 10.41 3.82 11.23
N THR A 327 10.34 4.73 12.20
CA THR A 327 9.70 4.49 13.51
C THR A 327 8.20 4.71 13.55
N CYS A 328 7.59 5.23 12.48
CA CYS A 328 6.14 5.48 12.45
C CYS A 328 5.34 4.18 12.61
N GLY A 329 5.64 3.16 11.81
CA GLY A 329 4.85 1.92 11.80
C GLY A 329 3.39 2.12 11.34
N ASP A 330 2.64 1.03 11.32
CA ASP A 330 1.26 1.00 10.84
C ASP A 330 0.31 1.89 11.65
N PRO A 331 0.33 1.86 13.00
CA PRO A 331 -0.65 2.61 13.78
C PRO A 331 -0.59 4.13 13.58
N ALA A 332 0.58 4.65 13.22
CA ALA A 332 0.77 6.09 13.02
C ALA A 332 0.33 6.56 11.63
N LEU A 333 0.38 5.68 10.62
CA LEU A 333 0.09 6.06 9.23
C LEU A 333 -1.28 5.61 8.74
N PHE A 334 -1.80 4.50 9.29
CA PHE A 334 -3.01 3.86 8.79
C PHE A 334 -4.27 4.75 8.92
N PRO A 335 -4.63 5.31 10.10
CA PRO A 335 -5.88 6.04 10.26
C PRO A 335 -5.98 7.24 9.32
N ASP A 336 -4.91 8.01 9.21
CA ASP A 336 -4.85 9.21 8.35
C ASP A 336 -4.89 8.84 6.87
N ASN A 337 -4.21 7.74 6.48
CA ASN A 337 -4.25 7.25 5.10
C ASN A 337 -5.66 6.78 4.73
N LEU A 338 -6.31 5.96 5.57
CA LEU A 338 -7.67 5.50 5.33
C LEU A 338 -8.65 6.68 5.21
N ALA A 339 -8.55 7.66 6.11
CA ALA A 339 -9.36 8.87 6.07
C ALA A 339 -9.10 9.72 4.80
N TYR A 340 -7.84 9.81 4.36
CA TYR A 340 -7.49 10.45 3.09
C TYR A 340 -8.15 9.74 1.91
N LEU A 341 -8.04 8.42 1.83
CA LEU A 341 -8.63 7.63 0.74
C LEU A 341 -10.14 7.77 0.66
N GLN A 342 -10.84 7.76 1.79
CA GLN A 342 -12.30 7.97 1.83
C GLN A 342 -12.71 9.37 1.35
N ARG A 343 -11.95 10.41 1.72
CA ARG A 343 -12.24 11.78 1.25
C ARG A 343 -11.92 11.96 -0.22
N ARG A 344 -10.80 11.40 -0.68
CA ARG A 344 -10.31 11.59 -2.05
C ARG A 344 -11.09 10.76 -3.06
N PHE A 345 -11.58 9.59 -2.65
CA PHE A 345 -12.32 8.65 -3.51
C PHE A 345 -13.72 8.39 -2.95
N PRO A 346 -14.68 9.35 -3.09
CA PRO A 346 -16.03 9.19 -2.53
C PRO A 346 -16.83 8.03 -3.16
N TRP A 347 -16.40 7.57 -4.34
CA TRP A 347 -16.94 6.39 -5.00
C TRP A 347 -16.45 5.07 -4.38
N LEU A 348 -15.36 5.09 -3.60
CA LEU A 348 -14.75 3.89 -3.01
C LEU A 348 -15.53 3.45 -1.77
N ARG A 349 -16.44 2.52 -1.94
CA ARG A 349 -17.20 1.92 -0.83
C ARG A 349 -16.43 0.75 -0.25
N ILE A 350 -15.87 0.90 0.93
CA ILE A 350 -15.01 -0.09 1.56
C ILE A 350 -15.87 -1.12 2.29
N GLY A 351 -15.78 -2.40 1.92
CA GLY A 351 -16.47 -3.50 2.56
C GLY A 351 -15.65 -4.19 3.63
N GLU A 352 -14.38 -4.37 3.36
CA GLU A 352 -13.45 -5.00 4.29
C GLU A 352 -12.03 -4.45 4.12
N VAL A 353 -11.30 -4.45 5.22
CA VAL A 353 -9.89 -4.01 5.28
C VAL A 353 -9.05 -5.15 5.85
N LEU A 354 -8.08 -5.59 5.06
CA LEU A 354 -7.11 -6.61 5.41
C LEU A 354 -5.79 -5.94 5.83
N ALA A 355 -5.28 -6.30 7.00
CA ALA A 355 -3.97 -5.82 7.46
C ALA A 355 -3.32 -6.85 8.39
N ASP A 356 -2.01 -6.73 8.58
CA ASP A 356 -1.30 -7.62 9.49
C ASP A 356 -1.49 -7.25 10.97
N ALA A 357 -0.83 -8.00 11.85
CA ALA A 357 -0.91 -7.78 13.29
C ALA A 357 -0.33 -6.43 13.74
N GLY A 358 0.44 -5.73 12.89
CA GLY A 358 0.93 -4.38 13.16
C GLY A 358 -0.20 -3.35 13.26
N ALA A 359 -1.26 -3.54 12.47
CA ALA A 359 -2.46 -2.70 12.49
C ALA A 359 -3.48 -3.13 13.58
N CYS A 360 -3.17 -4.10 14.45
CA CYS A 360 -4.03 -4.53 15.54
C CYS A 360 -3.93 -3.59 16.74
N GLU A 361 -4.10 -2.31 16.50
CA GLU A 361 -4.18 -1.26 17.52
C GLU A 361 -5.57 -0.64 17.53
N GLN A 362 -5.99 -0.11 18.68
CA GLN A 362 -7.35 0.41 18.85
C GLN A 362 -7.69 1.48 17.81
N THR A 363 -6.78 2.43 17.57
CA THR A 363 -6.96 3.52 16.61
C THR A 363 -7.19 3.02 15.18
N CYS A 364 -6.45 1.99 14.77
CA CYS A 364 -6.62 1.37 13.44
C CYS A 364 -7.95 0.63 13.34
N LEU A 365 -8.28 -0.18 14.35
CA LEU A 365 -9.52 -0.94 14.37
C LEU A 365 -10.76 -0.06 14.45
N ASP A 366 -10.69 1.06 15.17
CA ASP A 366 -11.74 2.06 15.22
C ASP A 366 -11.89 2.79 13.87
N ALA A 367 -10.79 3.17 13.21
CA ALA A 367 -10.84 3.77 11.89
C ALA A 367 -11.52 2.86 10.85
N ILE A 368 -11.21 1.55 10.86
CA ILE A 368 -11.88 0.58 9.97
C ILE A 368 -13.37 0.47 10.32
N TRP A 369 -13.70 0.45 11.60
CA TRP A 369 -15.09 0.40 12.03
C TRP A 369 -15.86 1.64 11.58
N GLU A 370 -15.30 2.83 11.73
CA GLU A 370 -15.92 4.11 11.32
C GLU A 370 -16.08 4.20 9.81
N ALA A 371 -15.14 3.61 9.05
CA ALA A 371 -15.26 3.45 7.60
C ALA A 371 -16.41 2.52 7.16
N GLY A 372 -17.09 1.84 8.10
CA GLY A 372 -18.17 0.91 7.78
C GLY A 372 -17.69 -0.45 7.28
N ALA A 373 -16.39 -0.74 7.38
CA ALA A 373 -15.74 -1.93 6.85
C ALA A 373 -15.57 -3.04 7.90
N LEU A 374 -15.42 -4.29 7.44
CA LEU A 374 -15.06 -5.44 8.27
C LEU A 374 -13.56 -5.40 8.62
N ARG A 375 -13.24 -5.69 9.88
CA ARG A 375 -11.86 -5.69 10.40
C ARG A 375 -11.18 -7.05 10.17
N MET A 376 -10.64 -7.26 8.99
CA MET A 376 -9.87 -8.47 8.65
C MET A 376 -8.38 -8.27 9.01
N VAL A 377 -8.13 -7.93 10.28
CA VAL A 377 -6.81 -7.64 10.83
C VAL A 377 -6.36 -8.79 11.73
N ASP A 378 -5.13 -9.26 11.53
CA ASP A 378 -4.54 -10.31 12.37
C ASP A 378 -4.48 -9.85 13.85
N ILE A 379 -4.49 -10.80 14.79
CA ILE A 379 -4.45 -10.46 16.21
C ILE A 379 -3.01 -10.31 16.66
N CYS A 380 -2.69 -9.12 17.16
CA CYS A 380 -1.40 -8.87 17.77
C CYS A 380 -1.34 -9.52 19.17
N ALA A 381 -0.36 -10.38 19.38
CA ALA A 381 -0.13 -10.99 20.67
C ALA A 381 0.64 -10.02 21.58
N HIS A 382 -0.07 -9.20 22.36
CA HIS A 382 0.52 -8.50 23.50
C HIS A 382 0.80 -9.46 24.65
N GLU A 383 1.79 -9.15 25.48
CA GLU A 383 2.08 -9.98 26.66
C GLU A 383 0.89 -10.07 27.61
N SER A 384 0.16 -8.96 27.81
CA SER A 384 -1.08 -8.95 28.59
C SER A 384 -2.22 -9.76 27.99
N ASP A 385 -2.22 -9.96 26.68
CA ASP A 385 -3.23 -10.75 25.97
C ASP A 385 -2.82 -12.24 25.87
N LYS A 386 -1.56 -12.55 26.18
CA LYS A 386 -1.04 -13.93 26.18
C LYS A 386 -1.29 -14.66 27.48
N ASP A 387 -1.58 -13.95 28.56
CA ASP A 387 -1.87 -14.57 29.84
C ASP A 387 -3.26 -15.22 29.80
N PRO A 388 -3.34 -16.57 29.86
CA PRO A 388 -4.62 -17.29 29.82
C PRO A 388 -5.56 -16.88 30.94
N ASP A 389 -5.03 -16.58 32.13
CA ASP A 389 -5.85 -16.24 33.28
C ASP A 389 -6.49 -14.87 33.14
N ILE A 390 -5.78 -13.90 32.58
CA ILE A 390 -6.33 -12.57 32.27
C ILE A 390 -7.43 -12.67 31.23
N ARG A 391 -7.26 -13.48 30.18
CA ARG A 391 -8.27 -13.69 29.14
C ARG A 391 -9.52 -14.39 29.68
N LEU A 392 -9.34 -15.44 30.47
CA LEU A 392 -10.45 -16.12 31.13
C LEU A 392 -11.23 -15.15 32.04
N ALA A 393 -10.55 -14.33 32.80
CA ALA A 393 -11.17 -13.31 33.64
C ALA A 393 -11.96 -12.28 32.83
N ARG A 394 -11.55 -11.96 31.61
CA ARG A 394 -12.26 -11.07 30.67
C ARG A 394 -13.42 -11.76 29.94
N GLY A 395 -13.55 -13.07 30.02
CA GLY A 395 -14.59 -13.83 29.34
C GLY A 395 -14.35 -14.09 27.85
N TYR A 396 -13.09 -14.13 27.42
CA TYR A 396 -12.69 -14.40 26.02
C TYR A 396 -11.54 -15.41 25.96
N ASP A 397 -11.47 -16.18 24.87
CA ASP A 397 -10.31 -17.01 24.55
C ASP A 397 -9.18 -16.20 23.87
N GLU A 398 -8.09 -16.85 23.52
CA GLU A 398 -6.93 -16.25 22.84
C GLU A 398 -7.22 -15.71 21.44
N LYS A 399 -8.32 -16.15 20.83
CA LYS A 399 -8.80 -15.73 19.52
C LYS A 399 -9.88 -14.65 19.61
N GLY A 400 -10.21 -14.20 20.83
CA GLY A 400 -11.28 -13.24 21.06
C GLY A 400 -12.68 -13.82 20.93
N HIS A 401 -12.85 -15.15 21.00
CA HIS A 401 -14.15 -15.76 21.04
C HIS A 401 -14.74 -15.66 22.46
N PRO A 402 -16.00 -15.23 22.60
CA PRO A 402 -16.63 -15.13 23.89
C PRO A 402 -16.72 -16.48 24.59
N LEU A 403 -16.55 -16.46 25.90
CA LEU A 403 -16.76 -17.62 26.77
C LEU A 403 -18.13 -17.57 27.42
N CYS A 404 -18.72 -18.74 27.71
CA CYS A 404 -19.87 -18.79 28.57
C CYS A 404 -19.46 -18.55 30.04
N PRO A 405 -20.40 -18.32 30.97
CA PRO A 405 -20.08 -18.10 32.39
C PRO A 405 -19.26 -19.19 33.07
N PHE A 406 -19.16 -20.35 32.45
CA PHE A 406 -18.37 -21.50 32.94
C PHE A 406 -17.06 -21.70 32.16
N GLY A 407 -16.62 -20.72 31.37
CA GLY A 407 -15.34 -20.71 30.66
C GLY A 407 -15.29 -21.54 29.37
N TYR A 408 -16.40 -22.04 28.87
CA TYR A 408 -16.43 -22.78 27.59
C TYR A 408 -16.63 -21.80 26.42
N VAL A 409 -15.88 -21.99 25.33
CA VAL A 409 -15.93 -21.17 24.12
C VAL A 409 -17.30 -21.25 23.47
N LEU A 410 -17.87 -20.10 23.14
CA LEU A 410 -19.09 -19.97 22.35
C LEU A 410 -18.80 -20.15 20.86
N HIS A 411 -19.79 -20.60 20.12
CA HIS A 411 -19.69 -20.76 18.68
C HIS A 411 -20.42 -19.62 17.96
N ALA A 412 -19.84 -19.17 16.86
CA ALA A 412 -20.46 -18.15 16.02
C ALA A 412 -21.79 -18.64 15.44
N ASN A 413 -22.81 -17.79 15.51
CA ASN A 413 -24.15 -18.05 15.02
C ASN A 413 -24.61 -16.97 14.02
N GLY A 414 -23.71 -16.57 13.15
CA GLY A 414 -23.94 -15.59 12.11
C GLY A 414 -23.58 -14.16 12.50
N HIS A 415 -23.49 -13.30 11.51
CA HIS A 415 -23.23 -11.87 11.64
C HIS A 415 -24.47 -11.06 11.19
N ASP A 416 -24.82 -10.06 11.97
CA ASP A 416 -25.88 -9.10 11.64
C ASP A 416 -25.21 -7.87 11.02
N TYR A 417 -25.19 -7.80 9.70
CA TYR A 417 -24.53 -6.72 8.96
C TYR A 417 -25.18 -5.36 9.20
N GLY A 418 -26.49 -5.31 9.35
CA GLY A 418 -27.20 -4.06 9.62
C GLY A 418 -26.84 -3.46 10.97
N ARG A 419 -26.70 -4.28 12.01
CA ARG A 419 -26.29 -3.86 13.36
C ARG A 419 -24.77 -4.02 13.59
N ARG A 420 -24.06 -4.57 12.63
CA ARG A 420 -22.61 -4.84 12.68
C ARG A 420 -22.21 -5.61 13.95
N ARG A 421 -22.93 -6.72 14.23
CA ARG A 421 -22.72 -7.56 15.43
C ARG A 421 -22.68 -9.03 15.07
N THR A 422 -21.67 -9.72 15.59
CA THR A 422 -21.57 -11.18 15.50
C THR A 422 -22.36 -11.82 16.63
N LYS A 423 -23.23 -12.76 16.31
CA LYS A 423 -24.05 -13.52 17.25
C LYS A 423 -23.28 -14.79 17.66
N TRP A 424 -23.27 -15.07 18.93
CA TRP A 424 -22.60 -16.25 19.51
C TRP A 424 -23.57 -17.05 20.34
N ARG A 425 -23.38 -18.37 20.34
CA ARG A 425 -24.22 -19.29 21.11
C ARG A 425 -23.41 -20.40 21.78
N CYS A 426 -23.90 -20.91 22.88
CA CYS A 426 -23.37 -22.09 23.55
C CYS A 426 -23.67 -23.34 22.70
N ALA A 427 -22.63 -24.13 22.42
CA ALA A 427 -22.75 -25.42 21.76
C ALA A 427 -22.87 -26.60 22.78
N LYS A 428 -23.11 -26.27 24.04
CA LYS A 428 -23.19 -27.25 25.16
C LYS A 428 -21.93 -28.11 25.27
N CYS A 429 -20.75 -27.53 25.03
CA CYS A 429 -19.46 -28.22 25.06
C CYS A 429 -19.14 -28.83 26.42
N CYS A 430 -19.62 -28.21 27.52
CA CYS A 430 -19.48 -28.75 28.87
C CYS A 430 -20.09 -30.14 29.05
N GLN A 431 -21.06 -30.54 28.25
CA GLN A 431 -21.65 -31.89 28.29
C GLN A 431 -20.78 -32.94 27.59
N ARG A 432 -19.78 -32.50 26.81
CA ARG A 432 -18.86 -33.37 26.07
C ARG A 432 -17.50 -33.51 26.73
N ASP A 433 -17.22 -32.64 27.71
CA ASP A 433 -15.98 -32.65 28.45
C ASP A 433 -16.05 -33.72 29.54
N SER A 434 -15.39 -34.86 29.30
CA SER A 434 -15.37 -36.00 30.25
C SER A 434 -14.42 -35.76 31.43
N GLU A 435 -13.54 -34.77 31.36
CA GLU A 435 -12.55 -34.50 32.40
C GLU A 435 -13.06 -33.54 33.48
N LYS A 436 -14.14 -32.83 33.21
CA LYS A 436 -14.72 -31.84 34.13
C LYS A 436 -16.17 -32.19 34.49
N PRO A 437 -16.58 -31.94 35.74
CA PRO A 437 -17.98 -32.14 36.11
C PRO A 437 -18.87 -31.16 35.31
N ILE A 438 -20.04 -31.64 34.88
CA ILE A 438 -21.02 -30.80 34.18
C ILE A 438 -21.46 -29.69 35.13
N PRO A 439 -21.29 -28.40 34.78
CA PRO A 439 -21.67 -27.31 35.66
C PRO A 439 -23.18 -27.22 35.84
N THR A 440 -23.64 -26.80 37.00
CA THR A 440 -25.05 -26.43 37.23
C THR A 440 -25.35 -25.14 36.47
N CYS A 441 -25.84 -25.27 35.24
CA CYS A 441 -26.07 -24.18 34.33
C CYS A 441 -27.54 -24.12 33.94
N ASP A 442 -28.21 -23.00 34.22
CA ASP A 442 -29.62 -22.78 33.85
C ASP A 442 -29.88 -22.91 32.37
N TYR A 443 -28.89 -22.54 31.53
CA TYR A 443 -28.99 -22.61 30.06
C TYR A 443 -28.88 -24.05 29.50
N LEU A 444 -28.62 -25.05 30.33
CA LEU A 444 -28.66 -26.47 29.93
C LEU A 444 -30.08 -27.05 29.97
N LYS A 445 -31.07 -26.34 30.54
CA LYS A 445 -32.47 -26.74 30.59
C LYS A 445 -33.06 -26.89 29.18
N ALA A 446 -34.03 -27.77 29.03
CA ALA A 446 -34.66 -28.10 27.74
C ALA A 446 -35.25 -26.87 27.02
N ASP A 447 -35.73 -25.90 27.79
CA ASP A 447 -36.35 -24.66 27.25
C ASP A 447 -35.36 -23.71 26.54
N TYR A 448 -34.08 -23.84 26.81
CA TYR A 448 -33.03 -23.08 26.16
C TYR A 448 -32.43 -23.84 24.98
N LYS A 449 -33.12 -23.86 23.82
CA LYS A 449 -32.65 -24.52 22.58
C LYS A 449 -31.20 -24.19 22.21
N HIS A 450 -30.78 -22.96 22.45
CA HIS A 450 -29.48 -22.44 22.02
C HIS A 450 -28.47 -22.26 23.16
N GLY A 451 -28.86 -22.59 24.42
CA GLY A 451 -28.03 -22.31 25.57
C GLY A 451 -27.77 -20.81 25.78
N TYR A 452 -26.64 -20.50 26.41
CA TYR A 452 -26.19 -19.10 26.57
C TYR A 452 -25.91 -18.44 25.21
N THR A 453 -26.34 -17.20 25.02
CA THR A 453 -26.13 -16.42 23.80
C THR A 453 -25.61 -15.04 24.13
N THR A 454 -24.71 -14.51 23.31
CA THR A 454 -24.21 -13.15 23.40
C THR A 454 -23.96 -12.56 22.00
N THR A 455 -23.71 -11.28 21.95
CA THR A 455 -23.35 -10.58 20.71
C THR A 455 -22.12 -9.74 20.93
N VAL A 456 -21.21 -9.72 19.94
CA VAL A 456 -20.02 -8.89 19.94
C VAL A 456 -20.08 -7.94 18.72
N GLY A 457 -19.87 -6.66 18.97
CA GLY A 457 -19.89 -5.61 17.96
C GLY A 457 -18.54 -4.88 17.86
N ARG A 458 -18.58 -3.53 18.00
CA ARG A 458 -17.36 -2.70 17.94
C ARG A 458 -16.32 -3.12 18.97
N ALA A 459 -16.78 -3.39 20.19
CA ALA A 459 -15.93 -3.76 21.31
C ALA A 459 -16.52 -4.96 22.06
N HIS A 460 -15.71 -5.62 22.87
CA HIS A 460 -16.14 -6.56 23.89
C HIS A 460 -16.82 -5.85 25.08
N SER A 461 -17.42 -6.61 25.98
CA SER A 461 -18.12 -6.06 27.15
C SER A 461 -17.19 -5.28 28.10
N ASP A 462 -15.91 -5.55 28.08
CA ASP A 462 -14.87 -4.82 28.83
C ASP A 462 -14.36 -3.55 28.15
N GLY A 463 -14.93 -3.16 26.98
CA GLY A 463 -14.53 -2.05 26.17
C GLY A 463 -13.34 -2.29 25.23
N SER A 464 -12.72 -3.46 25.30
CA SER A 464 -11.60 -3.83 24.42
C SER A 464 -12.06 -4.04 22.98
N VAL A 465 -11.42 -3.42 22.00
CA VAL A 465 -11.68 -3.62 20.57
C VAL A 465 -10.66 -4.54 19.90
N ARG A 466 -9.50 -4.76 20.50
CA ARG A 466 -8.36 -5.43 19.85
C ARG A 466 -8.64 -6.88 19.46
N LEU A 467 -9.41 -7.59 20.24
CA LEU A 467 -9.83 -8.97 19.97
C LEU A 467 -11.16 -9.07 19.21
N ALA A 468 -11.93 -7.98 19.12
CA ALA A 468 -13.23 -7.99 18.46
C ALA A 468 -13.06 -8.06 16.93
N ARG A 469 -13.70 -9.06 16.32
CA ARG A 469 -13.78 -9.23 14.86
C ARG A 469 -15.24 -9.58 14.50
N GLU A 470 -15.68 -9.06 13.37
CA GLU A 470 -17.02 -9.34 12.85
C GLU A 470 -17.14 -10.78 12.37
N ILE A 471 -16.11 -11.27 11.70
CA ILE A 471 -15.98 -12.67 11.31
C ILE A 471 -15.07 -13.33 12.34
N PRO A 472 -15.48 -14.46 12.94
CA PRO A 472 -14.71 -15.11 14.00
C PRO A 472 -13.29 -15.44 13.53
N TYR A 473 -12.31 -14.91 14.25
CA TYR A 473 -10.90 -15.11 13.97
C TYR A 473 -10.52 -16.61 13.92
N GLY A 474 -9.77 -17.00 12.89
CA GLY A 474 -9.35 -18.38 12.67
C GLY A 474 -10.48 -19.34 12.27
N SER A 475 -11.68 -18.82 11.96
CA SER A 475 -12.72 -19.64 11.31
C SER A 475 -12.39 -19.84 9.82
N PRO A 476 -12.91 -20.89 9.16
CA PRO A 476 -12.71 -21.09 7.72
C PRO A 476 -13.09 -19.86 6.88
N ALA A 477 -14.15 -19.16 7.26
CA ALA A 477 -14.58 -17.94 6.56
C ALA A 477 -13.61 -16.77 6.78
N TRP A 478 -12.95 -16.71 7.94
CA TRP A 478 -11.92 -15.71 8.21
C TRP A 478 -10.64 -16.03 7.43
N GLU A 479 -10.18 -17.28 7.46
CA GLU A 479 -8.97 -17.73 6.77
C GLU A 479 -9.08 -17.53 5.25
N GLU A 480 -10.23 -17.84 4.65
CA GLU A 480 -10.50 -17.62 3.24
C GLU A 480 -10.36 -16.14 2.86
N ARG A 481 -11.01 -15.25 3.62
CA ARG A 481 -10.97 -13.80 3.36
C ARG A 481 -9.60 -13.19 3.64
N TYR A 482 -9.02 -13.53 4.79
CA TYR A 482 -7.72 -13.00 5.20
C TYR A 482 -6.58 -13.48 4.28
N GLY A 483 -6.67 -14.68 3.73
CA GLY A 483 -5.69 -15.25 2.80
C GLY A 483 -5.44 -14.38 1.57
N ARG A 484 -6.41 -13.56 1.16
CA ARG A 484 -6.28 -12.59 0.05
C ARG A 484 -5.25 -11.50 0.33
N ARG A 485 -4.90 -11.26 1.60
CA ARG A 485 -3.86 -10.31 2.00
C ARG A 485 -2.51 -10.57 1.34
N ASN A 486 -2.20 -11.82 0.99
CA ASN A 486 -0.94 -12.15 0.33
C ASN A 486 -0.71 -11.38 -0.97
N SER A 487 -1.78 -10.93 -1.63
CA SER A 487 -1.69 -10.08 -2.82
C SER A 487 -1.04 -8.73 -2.52
N ALA A 488 -1.17 -8.21 -1.29
CA ALA A 488 -0.58 -6.93 -0.89
C ALA A 488 0.96 -6.96 -0.83
N GLU A 489 1.57 -8.09 -0.55
CA GLU A 489 3.04 -8.24 -0.57
C GLU A 489 3.61 -8.00 -1.98
N SER A 490 2.77 -8.09 -3.02
CA SER A 490 3.17 -7.88 -4.42
C SER A 490 3.58 -6.43 -4.71
N ARG A 491 2.96 -5.42 -4.05
CA ARG A 491 3.39 -4.01 -4.14
C ARG A 491 4.83 -3.85 -3.65
N ASN A 492 5.15 -4.39 -2.47
CA ASN A 492 6.48 -4.30 -1.90
C ASN A 492 7.52 -4.95 -2.83
N GLY A 493 7.19 -6.11 -3.41
CA GLY A 493 8.02 -6.76 -4.43
C GLY A 493 8.18 -5.90 -5.70
N CYS A 494 7.17 -5.15 -6.12
CA CYS A 494 7.27 -4.21 -7.23
C CYS A 494 8.23 -3.06 -6.90
N LEU A 495 8.07 -2.42 -5.74
CA LEU A 495 8.95 -1.35 -5.29
C LEU A 495 10.41 -1.82 -5.10
N GLU A 496 10.63 -3.05 -4.63
CA GLU A 496 11.98 -3.65 -4.56
C GLU A 496 12.60 -3.79 -5.96
N ARG A 497 11.85 -4.25 -6.96
CA ARG A 497 12.33 -4.32 -8.36
C ARG A 497 12.62 -2.94 -8.96
N LEU A 498 11.90 -1.89 -8.50
CA LEU A 498 12.19 -0.49 -8.86
C LEU A 498 13.39 0.09 -8.08
N GLY A 499 14.07 -0.72 -7.25
CA GLY A 499 15.23 -0.30 -6.47
C GLY A 499 14.90 0.52 -5.23
N LEU A 500 13.62 0.58 -4.81
CA LEU A 500 13.15 1.45 -3.73
C LEU A 500 13.30 0.86 -2.33
N LYS A 501 13.84 -0.34 -2.18
CA LYS A 501 14.24 -0.88 -0.88
C LYS A 501 15.32 -0.01 -0.22
N ARG A 502 16.18 0.60 -1.04
CA ARG A 502 17.11 1.65 -0.65
C ARG A 502 16.83 2.91 -1.43
N MET A 503 16.55 4.00 -0.72
CA MET A 503 16.20 5.26 -1.36
C MET A 503 17.32 5.78 -2.25
N PRO A 504 17.03 6.14 -3.51
CA PRO A 504 18.02 6.74 -4.41
C PRO A 504 18.21 8.23 -4.20
N VAL A 505 17.39 8.85 -3.35
CA VAL A 505 17.34 10.27 -3.03
C VAL A 505 17.49 10.49 -1.53
N HIS A 506 17.62 11.75 -1.10
CA HIS A 506 17.75 12.15 0.30
C HIS A 506 16.55 12.99 0.73
N GLY A 507 16.24 12.94 2.03
CA GLY A 507 15.19 13.73 2.68
C GLY A 507 13.80 13.11 2.54
N LEU A 508 12.96 13.34 3.55
CA LEU A 508 11.62 12.75 3.67
C LEU A 508 10.75 13.05 2.46
N THR A 509 10.64 14.32 2.07
CA THR A 509 9.83 14.79 0.94
C THR A 509 10.21 14.11 -0.37
N SER A 510 11.51 14.11 -0.73
CA SER A 510 11.97 13.49 -1.97
C SER A 510 11.83 11.96 -1.97
N CYS A 511 11.99 11.34 -0.80
CA CYS A 511 11.76 9.90 -0.63
C CYS A 511 10.28 9.54 -0.81
N HIS A 512 9.38 10.33 -0.22
CA HIS A 512 7.94 10.14 -0.37
C HIS A 512 7.49 10.27 -1.83
N VAL A 513 7.86 11.37 -2.53
CA VAL A 513 7.60 11.54 -3.97
C VAL A 513 8.11 10.34 -4.77
N THR A 514 9.30 9.84 -4.42
CA THR A 514 9.91 8.69 -5.08
C THR A 514 9.10 7.40 -4.92
N VAL A 515 8.54 7.16 -3.73
CA VAL A 515 7.66 6.01 -3.48
C VAL A 515 6.35 6.16 -4.22
N LEU A 516 5.72 7.34 -4.18
CA LEU A 516 4.49 7.61 -4.91
C LEU A 516 4.65 7.45 -6.43
N GLN A 517 5.79 7.88 -7.01
CA GLN A 517 6.12 7.58 -8.41
C GLN A 517 6.26 6.08 -8.66
N GLY A 518 6.82 5.35 -7.70
CA GLY A 518 6.89 3.88 -7.75
C GLY A 518 5.51 3.22 -7.77
N ASP A 519 4.58 3.72 -6.95
CA ASP A 519 3.19 3.26 -6.89
C ASP A 519 2.43 3.58 -8.20
N PHE A 520 2.64 4.79 -8.76
CA PHE A 520 2.11 5.17 -10.08
C PHE A 520 2.56 4.20 -11.18
N VAL A 521 3.87 3.90 -11.22
CA VAL A 521 4.46 2.94 -12.17
C VAL A 521 3.94 1.51 -11.92
N ALA A 522 3.69 1.13 -10.67
CA ALA A 522 3.11 -0.18 -10.34
C ALA A 522 1.74 -0.37 -10.98
N ASN A 523 0.87 0.64 -10.90
CA ASN A 523 -0.45 0.62 -11.56
C ASN A 523 -0.33 0.56 -13.08
N GLN A 524 0.60 1.33 -13.68
CA GLN A 524 0.85 1.25 -15.12
C GLN A 524 1.29 -0.15 -15.56
N ARG A 525 2.19 -0.78 -14.82
CA ARG A 525 2.66 -2.14 -15.10
C ARG A 525 1.54 -3.17 -14.95
N THR A 526 0.66 -2.99 -13.95
CA THR A 526 -0.52 -3.84 -13.78
C THR A 526 -1.44 -3.72 -15.01
N LEU A 527 -1.76 -2.50 -15.44
CA LEU A 527 -2.59 -2.25 -16.62
C LEU A 527 -1.99 -2.89 -17.88
N VAL A 528 -0.70 -2.62 -18.16
CA VAL A 528 -0.01 -3.17 -19.35
C VAL A 528 0.02 -4.70 -19.32
N ARG A 529 0.23 -5.31 -18.15
CA ARG A 529 0.19 -6.76 -17.98
C ARG A 529 -1.18 -7.32 -18.32
N LEU A 530 -2.27 -6.74 -17.80
CA LEU A 530 -3.63 -7.17 -18.06
C LEU A 530 -4.01 -7.05 -19.56
N ILE A 531 -3.58 -5.96 -20.20
CA ILE A 531 -3.78 -5.79 -21.65
C ILE A 531 -3.06 -6.90 -22.43
N ARG A 532 -1.81 -7.22 -22.10
CA ARG A 532 -1.07 -8.31 -22.73
C ARG A 532 -1.71 -9.67 -22.51
N GLU A 533 -2.19 -9.93 -21.30
CA GLU A 533 -2.91 -11.17 -20.98
C GLU A 533 -4.22 -11.27 -21.76
N ALA A 534 -4.97 -10.17 -21.90
CA ALA A 534 -6.19 -10.12 -22.70
C ALA A 534 -5.90 -10.35 -24.19
N THR A 535 -4.87 -9.68 -24.74
CA THR A 535 -4.44 -9.85 -26.14
C THR A 535 -3.98 -11.29 -26.43
N ALA A 536 -3.31 -11.95 -25.49
CA ALA A 536 -2.86 -13.33 -25.67
C ALA A 536 -4.01 -14.37 -25.60
N LEU A 537 -5.21 -13.99 -25.17
CA LEU A 537 -6.39 -14.85 -25.10
C LEU A 537 -7.34 -14.69 -26.30
N GLY A 538 -7.27 -13.55 -27.03
CA GLY A 538 -8.01 -13.28 -28.27
C GLY A 538 -7.32 -13.89 -29.45
#